data_7314e7c7096449db91c3d71bbf322821
#
_entry.id   7314e7c7096449db91c3d71bbf322821
#
_cell.length_a   1.000
_cell.length_b   1.000
_cell.length_c   1.000
_cell.angle_alpha   90.00
_cell.angle_beta   90.00
_cell.angle_gamma   90.00
#
_symmetry.space_group_name_H-M   'P 1'
#
loop_
_entity.id
_entity.type
_entity.pdbx_description
1 polymer ?
#
loop_
_entity_poly.entity_id
_entity_poly.type
_entity_poly.pdbx_seq_one_letter_code
_entity_poly.pdbx_strand_id
1 'polypeptide(L)'
;DFLKKNNLNNNNILSIFIPNSYNVYWDTSPEDFRDKMLNEFNKFWDKDRSEKAKELGLSKFEVISLASIVQIESRKIDERPRVAGLYLNRLRDNMRLQADPTVIYTIKEYYKNFDTIIRRVLYRDLKLDSKFNTYKIKGLPPGPITMPDISAIDAVLNFEKHNYLFMVANPSNKGYHLFASDLSGHNRNKRAYIRWINSKGIYR
;
A
#
# COMPACT_ATOMS: atom_id res chain seq x y z
N ASP A 1 -1.64 -12.67 -26.79
CA ASP A 1 -1.66 -12.83 -25.33
C ASP A 1 -1.89 -11.45 -24.67
N PHE A 2 -3.08 -11.27 -24.05
CA PHE A 2 -3.54 -10.02 -23.42
C PHE A 2 -2.55 -9.47 -22.39
N LEU A 3 -2.01 -10.32 -21.54
CA LEU A 3 -1.10 -9.90 -20.45
C LEU A 3 0.17 -9.25 -21.02
N LYS A 4 0.83 -9.90 -21.94
CA LYS A 4 2.08 -9.40 -22.56
C LYS A 4 1.85 -8.08 -23.29
N LYS A 5 0.78 -7.98 -24.09
CA LYS A 5 0.43 -6.78 -24.86
C LYS A 5 0.26 -5.54 -23.95
N ASN A 6 -0.18 -5.74 -22.71
CA ASN A 6 -0.50 -4.65 -21.79
C ASN A 6 0.49 -4.50 -20.62
N ASN A 7 1.67 -5.13 -20.70
CA ASN A 7 2.68 -5.17 -19.63
C ASN A 7 2.12 -5.69 -18.28
N LEU A 8 1.18 -6.64 -18.36
CA LEU A 8 0.54 -7.27 -17.22
C LEU A 8 1.13 -8.65 -16.96
N ASN A 9 1.01 -9.10 -15.72
CA ASN A 9 1.35 -10.44 -15.26
C ASN A 9 0.51 -10.80 -14.04
N ASN A 10 0.66 -12.02 -13.52
CA ASN A 10 -0.13 -12.52 -12.38
C ASN A 10 0.02 -11.67 -11.09
N ASN A 11 1.07 -10.86 -10.96
CA ASN A 11 1.28 -10.06 -9.75
C ASN A 11 0.60 -8.69 -9.85
N ASN A 12 0.55 -8.12 -11.06
CA ASN A 12 0.05 -6.75 -11.24
C ASN A 12 -1.30 -6.65 -11.95
N ILE A 13 -1.90 -7.77 -12.39
CA ILE A 13 -3.20 -7.77 -13.09
C ILE A 13 -4.31 -7.07 -12.29
N LEU A 14 -4.30 -7.16 -10.97
CA LEU A 14 -5.28 -6.48 -10.12
C LEU A 14 -5.22 -4.96 -10.23
N SER A 15 -4.13 -4.39 -10.73
CA SER A 15 -3.98 -2.94 -10.89
C SER A 15 -4.97 -2.33 -11.88
N ILE A 16 -5.47 -3.09 -12.86
CA ILE A 16 -6.43 -2.55 -13.84
C ILE A 16 -7.85 -2.42 -13.28
N PHE A 17 -8.13 -3.02 -12.12
CA PHE A 17 -9.45 -2.99 -11.49
C PHE A 17 -9.50 -1.88 -10.43
N ILE A 18 -9.69 -0.64 -10.87
CA ILE A 18 -9.84 0.50 -9.96
C ILE A 18 -11.26 0.48 -9.38
N PRO A 19 -11.42 0.45 -8.04
CA PRO A 19 -12.73 0.45 -7.42
C PRO A 19 -13.56 1.68 -7.82
N ASN A 20 -14.65 1.45 -8.54
CA ASN A 20 -15.60 2.46 -8.99
C ASN A 20 -16.91 1.77 -9.38
N SER A 21 -17.93 2.53 -9.78
CA SER A 21 -19.16 2.00 -10.37
C SER A 21 -19.03 1.92 -11.88
N TYR A 22 -19.27 0.73 -12.43
CA TYR A 22 -19.18 0.48 -13.87
C TYR A 22 -20.48 -0.15 -14.38
N ASN A 23 -21.03 0.43 -15.44
CA ASN A 23 -22.19 -0.16 -16.12
C ASN A 23 -21.71 -1.27 -17.07
N VAL A 24 -22.25 -2.46 -16.90
CA VAL A 24 -22.00 -3.62 -17.79
C VAL A 24 -23.33 -4.24 -18.19
N TYR A 25 -23.39 -4.87 -19.38
CA TYR A 25 -24.55 -5.65 -19.76
C TYR A 25 -24.56 -6.99 -19.03
N TRP A 26 -25.74 -7.54 -18.82
CA TRP A 26 -25.89 -8.82 -18.11
C TRP A 26 -25.16 -9.98 -18.80
N ASP A 27 -25.08 -9.95 -20.10
CA ASP A 27 -24.45 -10.94 -20.97
C ASP A 27 -23.01 -10.58 -21.36
N THR A 28 -22.39 -9.63 -20.65
CA THR A 28 -20.99 -9.24 -20.90
C THR A 28 -20.06 -10.44 -20.70
N SER A 29 -19.30 -10.80 -21.72
CA SER A 29 -18.32 -11.88 -21.62
C SER A 29 -17.16 -11.52 -20.66
N PRO A 30 -16.45 -12.51 -20.07
CA PRO A 30 -15.28 -12.25 -19.25
C PRO A 30 -14.19 -11.42 -19.98
N GLU A 31 -14.03 -11.66 -21.28
CA GLU A 31 -13.08 -10.96 -22.14
C GLU A 31 -13.49 -9.49 -22.32
N ASP A 32 -14.75 -9.23 -22.62
CA ASP A 32 -15.27 -7.86 -22.78
C ASP A 32 -15.20 -7.10 -21.44
N PHE A 33 -15.51 -7.77 -20.33
CA PHE A 33 -15.36 -7.18 -19.00
C PHE A 33 -13.91 -6.80 -18.70
N ARG A 34 -12.98 -7.72 -18.96
CA ARG A 34 -11.54 -7.49 -18.78
C ARG A 34 -11.08 -6.30 -19.63
N ASP A 35 -11.44 -6.25 -20.90
CA ASP A 35 -11.05 -5.21 -21.84
C ASP A 35 -11.68 -3.87 -21.46
N LYS A 36 -12.92 -3.89 -20.96
CA LYS A 36 -13.56 -2.72 -20.36
C LYS A 36 -12.77 -2.19 -19.17
N MET A 37 -12.35 -3.05 -18.23
CA MET A 37 -11.56 -2.63 -17.07
C MET A 37 -10.22 -2.02 -17.49
N LEU A 38 -9.55 -2.58 -18.49
CA LEU A 38 -8.33 -1.99 -19.03
C LEU A 38 -8.59 -0.61 -19.66
N ASN A 39 -9.69 -0.44 -20.38
CA ASN A 39 -10.06 0.85 -20.94
C ASN A 39 -10.36 1.89 -19.86
N GLU A 40 -11.09 1.50 -18.81
CA GLU A 40 -11.34 2.39 -17.65
C GLU A 40 -10.05 2.75 -16.89
N PHE A 41 -9.16 1.79 -16.72
CA PHE A 41 -7.81 2.04 -16.19
C PHE A 41 -7.05 3.06 -17.04
N ASN A 42 -7.06 2.92 -18.35
CA ASN A 42 -6.38 3.86 -19.26
C ASN A 42 -6.99 5.27 -19.21
N LYS A 43 -8.32 5.38 -19.09
CA LYS A 43 -9.00 6.66 -18.90
C LYS A 43 -8.68 7.30 -17.54
N PHE A 44 -8.62 6.48 -16.47
CA PHE A 44 -8.27 6.96 -15.14
C PHE A 44 -6.87 7.60 -15.11
N TRP A 45 -5.92 7.01 -15.84
CA TRP A 45 -4.57 7.54 -15.99
C TRP A 45 -4.52 8.65 -17.08
N ASP A 46 -5.24 9.73 -16.81
CA ASP A 46 -5.19 10.94 -17.63
C ASP A 46 -3.79 11.59 -17.65
N LYS A 47 -3.68 12.73 -18.33
CA LYS A 47 -2.41 13.45 -18.47
C LYS A 47 -1.86 13.88 -17.10
N ASP A 48 -2.69 14.47 -16.23
CA ASP A 48 -2.27 14.98 -14.91
C ASP A 48 -1.71 13.85 -14.02
N ARG A 49 -2.46 12.74 -13.86
CA ARG A 49 -2.00 11.58 -13.07
C ARG A 49 -0.75 10.94 -13.64
N SER A 50 -0.66 10.86 -14.96
CA SER A 50 0.50 10.27 -15.63
C SER A 50 1.76 11.13 -15.46
N GLU A 51 1.64 12.47 -15.53
CA GLU A 51 2.74 13.40 -15.28
C GLU A 51 3.21 13.32 -13.82
N LYS A 52 2.30 13.34 -12.85
CA LYS A 52 2.63 13.18 -11.42
C LYS A 52 3.35 11.85 -11.13
N ALA A 53 2.90 10.74 -11.71
CA ALA A 53 3.59 9.46 -11.56
C ALA A 53 5.02 9.51 -12.12
N LYS A 54 5.21 10.15 -13.28
CA LYS A 54 6.52 10.36 -13.89
C LYS A 54 7.43 11.25 -13.03
N GLU A 55 6.91 12.32 -12.43
CA GLU A 55 7.66 13.18 -11.50
C GLU A 55 8.14 12.40 -10.26
N LEU A 56 7.37 11.41 -9.79
CA LEU A 56 7.75 10.50 -8.72
C LEU A 56 8.78 9.45 -9.17
N GLY A 57 9.06 9.32 -10.47
CA GLY A 57 9.87 8.24 -11.04
C GLY A 57 9.21 6.86 -10.94
N LEU A 58 7.87 6.81 -10.84
CA LEU A 58 7.10 5.59 -10.69
C LEU A 58 6.24 5.30 -11.92
N SER A 59 6.14 4.03 -12.30
CA SER A 59 5.14 3.57 -13.25
C SER A 59 3.74 3.60 -12.63
N LYS A 60 2.69 3.58 -13.46
CA LYS A 60 1.29 3.49 -13.04
C LYS A 60 1.04 2.30 -12.09
N PHE A 61 1.67 1.16 -12.38
CA PHE A 61 1.55 -0.06 -11.55
C PHE A 61 2.25 0.08 -10.20
N GLU A 62 3.41 0.76 -10.14
CA GLU A 62 4.11 1.03 -8.89
C GLU A 62 3.35 2.02 -8.01
N VAL A 63 2.71 3.04 -8.59
CA VAL A 63 1.82 3.94 -7.85
C VAL A 63 0.66 3.14 -7.22
N ILE A 64 0.01 2.24 -7.97
CA ILE A 64 -1.08 1.41 -7.43
C ILE A 64 -0.56 0.44 -6.36
N SER A 65 0.63 -0.14 -6.56
CA SER A 65 1.24 -1.00 -5.57
C SER A 65 1.48 -0.24 -4.25
N LEU A 66 2.05 0.97 -4.31
CA LEU A 66 2.24 1.82 -3.14
C LEU A 66 0.91 2.25 -2.51
N ALA A 67 -0.07 2.66 -3.33
CA ALA A 67 -1.39 3.06 -2.87
C ALA A 67 -2.11 1.94 -2.11
N SER A 68 -1.93 0.68 -2.53
CA SER A 68 -2.49 -0.47 -1.84
C SER A 68 -1.92 -0.66 -0.42
N ILE A 69 -0.64 -0.34 -0.24
CA ILE A 69 0.01 -0.34 1.08
C ILE A 69 -0.53 0.82 1.93
N VAL A 70 -0.52 2.04 1.38
CA VAL A 70 -1.00 3.26 2.07
C VAL A 70 -2.44 3.11 2.55
N GLN A 71 -3.32 2.53 1.73
CA GLN A 71 -4.72 2.29 2.09
C GLN A 71 -4.89 1.40 3.32
N ILE A 72 -4.10 0.33 3.41
CA ILE A 72 -4.21 -0.60 4.54
C ILE A 72 -3.55 -0.03 5.79
N GLU A 73 -2.46 0.71 5.65
CA GLU A 73 -1.78 1.39 6.77
C GLU A 73 -2.68 2.46 7.40
N SER A 74 -3.32 3.31 6.60
CA SER A 74 -4.21 4.32 7.15
C SER A 74 -5.63 4.25 6.57
N ARG A 75 -6.59 4.03 7.49
CA ARG A 75 -8.02 4.17 7.19
C ARG A 75 -8.47 5.63 7.14
N LYS A 76 -7.65 6.55 7.64
CA LYS A 76 -7.89 7.99 7.64
C LYS A 76 -7.45 8.58 6.31
N ILE A 77 -8.42 8.99 5.48
CA ILE A 77 -8.16 9.50 4.13
C ILE A 77 -7.26 10.74 4.18
N ASP A 78 -7.48 11.61 5.15
CA ASP A 78 -6.70 12.84 5.36
C ASP A 78 -5.24 12.59 5.81
N GLU A 79 -4.93 11.42 6.35
CA GLU A 79 -3.56 11.04 6.73
C GLU A 79 -2.80 10.33 5.59
N ARG A 80 -3.51 9.72 4.64
CA ARG A 80 -2.89 8.95 3.54
C ARG A 80 -1.81 9.71 2.78
N PRO A 81 -1.94 11.01 2.46
CA PRO A 81 -0.85 11.75 1.79
C PRO A 81 0.44 11.81 2.62
N ARG A 82 0.34 11.88 3.95
CA ARG A 82 1.49 11.85 4.86
C ARG A 82 2.13 10.47 4.92
N VAL A 83 1.33 9.41 5.01
CA VAL A 83 1.83 8.03 4.96
C VAL A 83 2.50 7.74 3.61
N ALA A 84 1.92 8.20 2.50
CA ALA A 84 2.52 8.10 1.17
C ALA A 84 3.88 8.80 1.11
N GLY A 85 3.97 10.02 1.64
CA GLY A 85 5.24 10.77 1.71
C GLY A 85 6.33 10.04 2.50
N LEU A 86 5.97 9.38 3.62
CA LEU A 86 6.90 8.56 4.40
C LEU A 86 7.48 7.41 3.54
N TYR A 87 6.63 6.68 2.82
CA TYR A 87 7.09 5.57 1.99
C TYR A 87 7.90 6.04 0.78
N LEU A 88 7.52 7.16 0.15
CA LEU A 88 8.31 7.77 -0.92
C LEU A 88 9.69 8.22 -0.42
N ASN A 89 9.79 8.77 0.79
CA ASN A 89 11.08 9.09 1.41
C ASN A 89 11.94 7.83 1.60
N ARG A 90 11.35 6.74 2.11
CA ARG A 90 12.07 5.47 2.25
C ARG A 90 12.55 4.91 0.90
N LEU A 91 11.73 4.99 -0.15
CA LEU A 91 12.12 4.58 -1.49
C LEU A 91 13.31 5.39 -2.00
N ARG A 92 13.24 6.73 -1.89
CA ARG A 92 14.31 7.64 -2.27
C ARG A 92 15.63 7.34 -1.53
N ASP A 93 15.53 7.04 -0.23
CA ASP A 93 16.69 6.75 0.62
C ASP A 93 17.13 5.26 0.55
N ASN A 94 16.61 4.49 -0.42
CA ASN A 94 16.89 3.06 -0.60
C ASN A 94 16.67 2.21 0.66
N MET A 95 15.73 2.63 1.50
CA MET A 95 15.28 1.90 2.69
C MET A 95 14.23 0.86 2.34
N ARG A 96 14.16 -0.23 3.10
CA ARG A 96 13.03 -1.17 3.04
C ARG A 96 11.76 -0.49 3.54
N LEU A 97 10.61 -0.76 2.91
CA LEU A 97 9.34 -0.15 3.32
C LEU A 97 8.88 -0.66 4.70
N GLN A 98 9.13 -1.93 5.03
CA GLN A 98 8.78 -2.55 6.31
C GLN A 98 7.31 -2.31 6.70
N ALA A 99 6.42 -2.50 5.75
CA ALA A 99 4.99 -2.35 5.91
C ALA A 99 4.35 -3.68 6.34
N ASP A 100 3.78 -3.74 7.55
CA ASP A 100 3.12 -4.95 8.07
C ASP A 100 2.04 -5.52 7.15
N PRO A 101 1.22 -4.71 6.43
CA PRO A 101 0.25 -5.22 5.46
C PRO A 101 0.85 -6.12 4.38
N THR A 102 2.08 -5.87 3.97
CA THR A 102 2.77 -6.71 2.97
C THR A 102 3.16 -8.07 3.52
N VAL A 103 3.45 -8.16 4.82
CA VAL A 103 3.69 -9.43 5.52
C VAL A 103 2.39 -10.21 5.67
N ILE A 104 1.29 -9.53 6.03
CA ILE A 104 -0.04 -10.15 6.10
C ILE A 104 -0.42 -10.74 4.73
N TYR A 105 -0.20 -10.01 3.65
CA TYR A 105 -0.42 -10.51 2.29
C TYR A 105 0.46 -11.74 2.01
N THR A 106 1.75 -11.67 2.35
CA THR A 106 2.70 -12.79 2.20
C THR A 106 2.23 -14.05 2.93
N ILE A 107 1.74 -13.92 4.15
CA ILE A 107 1.21 -15.06 4.93
C ILE A 107 0.01 -15.68 4.21
N LYS A 108 -0.93 -14.84 3.76
CA LYS A 108 -2.12 -15.31 3.03
C LYS A 108 -1.78 -16.00 1.72
N GLU A 109 -0.81 -15.45 0.97
CA GLU A 109 -0.30 -16.04 -0.27
C GLU A 109 0.38 -17.39 0.01
N TYR A 110 1.21 -17.47 1.04
CA TYR A 110 1.96 -18.67 1.42
C TYR A 110 1.02 -19.84 1.80
N TYR A 111 0.01 -19.56 2.63
CA TYR A 111 -0.98 -20.56 3.03
C TYR A 111 -2.15 -20.71 2.04
N LYS A 112 -2.18 -19.94 0.95
CA LYS A 112 -3.27 -19.89 -0.05
C LYS A 112 -4.65 -19.68 0.59
N ASN A 113 -4.70 -18.89 1.65
CA ASN A 113 -5.92 -18.61 2.41
C ASN A 113 -6.07 -17.10 2.65
N PHE A 114 -6.79 -16.44 1.76
CA PHE A 114 -7.05 -15.01 1.82
C PHE A 114 -8.18 -14.63 2.79
N ASP A 115 -8.98 -15.58 3.25
CA ASP A 115 -10.09 -15.35 4.19
C ASP A 115 -9.61 -15.29 5.65
N THR A 116 -8.39 -15.77 5.92
CA THR A 116 -7.83 -15.75 7.28
C THR A 116 -7.65 -14.33 7.81
N ILE A 117 -8.18 -14.06 9.00
CA ILE A 117 -7.99 -12.80 9.71
C ILE A 117 -6.70 -12.87 10.53
N ILE A 118 -5.66 -12.18 10.07
CA ILE A 118 -4.39 -12.05 10.77
C ILE A 118 -4.41 -10.72 11.54
N ARG A 119 -4.53 -10.83 12.86
CA ARG A 119 -4.63 -9.66 13.76
C ARG A 119 -3.26 -9.11 14.18
N ARG A 120 -2.21 -9.91 14.04
CA ARG A 120 -0.85 -9.56 14.49
C ARG A 120 0.20 -10.27 13.64
N VAL A 121 1.18 -9.51 13.19
CA VAL A 121 2.41 -10.03 12.57
C VAL A 121 3.40 -10.41 13.67
N LEU A 122 3.98 -11.61 13.60
CA LEU A 122 4.98 -12.11 14.54
C LEU A 122 6.38 -11.99 13.93
N TYR A 123 7.43 -11.98 14.76
CA TYR A 123 8.82 -11.91 14.30
C TYR A 123 9.21 -13.03 13.31
N ARG A 124 8.64 -14.23 13.45
CA ARG A 124 8.83 -15.32 12.50
C ARG A 124 8.26 -15.00 11.12
N ASP A 125 7.14 -14.26 11.06
CA ASP A 125 6.44 -13.92 9.82
C ASP A 125 7.24 -12.90 8.99
N LEU A 126 7.99 -12.00 9.65
CA LEU A 126 8.89 -11.04 8.99
C LEU A 126 10.00 -11.72 8.18
N LYS A 127 10.29 -13.01 8.48
CA LYS A 127 11.34 -13.79 7.82
C LYS A 127 10.85 -14.55 6.60
N LEU A 128 9.54 -14.60 6.34
CA LEU A 128 8.98 -15.28 5.17
C LEU A 128 9.58 -14.74 3.89
N ASP A 129 10.05 -15.64 3.05
CA ASP A 129 10.64 -15.28 1.76
C ASP A 129 9.53 -15.11 0.72
N SER A 130 9.32 -13.86 0.31
CA SER A 130 8.36 -13.48 -0.72
C SER A 130 8.77 -12.14 -1.32
N LYS A 131 8.54 -12.00 -2.62
CA LYS A 131 8.69 -10.72 -3.34
C LYS A 131 7.70 -9.63 -2.90
N PHE A 132 6.69 -9.98 -2.10
CA PHE A 132 5.77 -9.04 -1.48
C PHE A 132 6.21 -8.61 -0.08
N ASN A 133 7.12 -9.34 0.59
CA ASN A 133 7.55 -9.03 1.94
C ASN A 133 8.54 -7.85 1.97
N THR A 134 8.04 -6.66 2.27
CA THR A 134 8.85 -5.44 2.30
C THR A 134 9.80 -5.32 3.50
N TYR A 135 9.84 -6.32 4.39
CA TYR A 135 10.91 -6.50 5.38
C TYR A 135 12.13 -7.22 4.78
N LYS A 136 11.95 -7.92 3.67
CA LYS A 136 13.01 -8.70 2.99
C LYS A 136 13.51 -8.00 1.74
N ILE A 137 12.62 -7.46 0.93
CA ILE A 137 12.95 -6.77 -0.31
C ILE A 137 13.22 -5.27 -0.09
N LYS A 138 13.96 -4.66 -1.00
CA LYS A 138 14.04 -3.21 -1.21
C LYS A 138 13.11 -2.81 -2.34
N GLY A 139 12.60 -1.58 -2.29
CA GLY A 139 11.65 -1.09 -3.28
C GLY A 139 10.21 -1.56 -3.03
N LEU A 140 9.40 -1.46 -4.07
CA LEU A 140 7.99 -1.84 -4.06
C LEU A 140 7.80 -3.33 -4.36
N PRO A 141 6.74 -3.97 -3.84
CA PRO A 141 6.34 -5.29 -4.28
C PRO A 141 5.91 -5.26 -5.76
N PRO A 142 5.92 -6.41 -6.46
CA PRO A 142 5.69 -6.50 -7.91
C PRO A 142 4.24 -6.21 -8.33
N GLY A 143 3.38 -5.89 -7.39
CA GLY A 143 1.98 -5.54 -7.62
C GLY A 143 1.25 -5.19 -6.32
N PRO A 144 -0.01 -4.79 -6.41
CA PRO A 144 -0.80 -4.38 -5.26
C PRO A 144 -1.16 -5.55 -4.34
N ILE A 145 -1.22 -5.30 -3.04
CA ILE A 145 -1.65 -6.26 -2.01
C ILE A 145 -3.16 -6.21 -1.76
N THR A 146 -3.84 -5.23 -2.31
CA THR A 146 -5.30 -5.07 -2.40
C THR A 146 -5.61 -4.13 -3.56
N MET A 147 -6.87 -4.04 -3.96
CA MET A 147 -7.31 -3.01 -4.91
C MET A 147 -7.47 -1.67 -4.16
N PRO A 148 -6.59 -0.68 -4.37
CA PRO A 148 -6.71 0.60 -3.68
C PRO A 148 -7.84 1.43 -4.27
N ASP A 149 -8.57 2.15 -3.40
CA ASP A 149 -9.52 3.15 -3.83
C ASP A 149 -8.84 4.37 -4.47
N ILE A 150 -9.61 5.17 -5.19
CA ILE A 150 -9.11 6.36 -5.89
C ILE A 150 -8.42 7.33 -4.91
N SER A 151 -8.94 7.47 -3.69
CA SER A 151 -8.35 8.39 -2.71
C SER A 151 -6.97 7.95 -2.24
N ALA A 152 -6.68 6.64 -2.23
CA ALA A 152 -5.35 6.13 -1.91
C ALA A 152 -4.35 6.34 -3.06
N ILE A 153 -4.82 6.19 -4.31
CA ILE A 153 -4.00 6.48 -5.49
C ILE A 153 -3.67 7.97 -5.54
N ASP A 154 -4.68 8.82 -5.37
CA ASP A 154 -4.52 10.28 -5.37
C ASP A 154 -3.64 10.76 -4.19
N ALA A 155 -3.67 10.06 -3.04
CA ALA A 155 -2.80 10.36 -1.91
C ALA A 155 -1.31 10.09 -2.22
N VAL A 156 -1.00 9.10 -3.05
CA VAL A 156 0.38 8.86 -3.52
C VAL A 156 0.79 9.95 -4.52
N LEU A 157 -0.07 10.27 -5.48
CA LEU A 157 0.23 11.25 -6.52
C LEU A 157 0.31 12.69 -5.98
N ASN A 158 -0.38 12.98 -4.86
CA ASN A 158 -0.40 14.28 -4.19
C ASN A 158 0.10 14.17 -2.75
N PHE A 159 1.18 13.43 -2.55
CA PHE A 159 1.73 13.17 -1.21
C PHE A 159 2.13 14.44 -0.47
N GLU A 160 2.04 14.41 0.85
CA GLU A 160 2.53 15.50 1.71
C GLU A 160 4.06 15.49 1.75
N LYS A 161 4.68 16.62 1.41
CA LYS A 161 6.14 16.78 1.45
C LYS A 161 6.63 17.00 2.88
N HIS A 162 7.44 16.08 3.37
CA HIS A 162 8.05 16.12 4.70
C HIS A 162 9.29 15.19 4.75
N ASN A 163 9.97 15.12 5.89
CA ASN A 163 11.18 14.29 6.07
C ASN A 163 10.93 13.06 6.98
N TYR A 164 9.69 12.65 7.19
CA TYR A 164 9.41 11.48 8.03
C TYR A 164 9.84 10.18 7.36
N LEU A 165 10.45 9.31 8.17
CA LEU A 165 10.89 7.97 7.80
C LEU A 165 10.25 6.89 8.66
N PHE A 166 9.65 7.26 9.80
CA PHE A 166 9.09 6.34 10.78
C PHE A 166 7.70 6.79 11.20
N MET A 167 6.85 5.82 11.51
CA MET A 167 5.54 6.06 12.12
C MET A 167 5.22 4.99 13.16
N VAL A 168 4.32 5.30 14.08
CA VAL A 168 3.73 4.38 15.06
C VAL A 168 2.33 4.86 15.40
N ALA A 169 1.44 3.94 15.77
CA ALA A 169 0.07 4.31 16.12
C ALA A 169 0.02 5.39 17.22
N ASN A 170 -0.86 6.37 17.04
CA ASN A 170 -1.00 7.50 17.96
C ASN A 170 -1.90 7.11 19.15
N PRO A 171 -1.38 7.09 20.39
CA PRO A 171 -2.16 6.74 21.56
C PRO A 171 -3.25 7.77 21.90
N SER A 172 -3.09 9.02 21.52
CA SER A 172 -4.02 10.12 21.83
C SER A 172 -5.07 10.34 20.74
N ASN A 173 -4.83 9.83 19.52
CA ASN A 173 -5.77 9.99 18.40
C ASN A 173 -5.92 8.68 17.65
N LYS A 174 -6.98 7.93 18.00
CA LYS A 174 -7.22 6.59 17.48
C LYS A 174 -7.36 6.58 15.96
N GLY A 175 -6.57 5.72 15.32
CA GLY A 175 -6.57 5.52 13.87
C GLY A 175 -5.61 6.43 13.11
N TYR A 176 -4.90 7.31 13.82
CA TYR A 176 -3.80 8.14 13.32
C TYR A 176 -2.44 7.64 13.79
N HIS A 177 -1.37 8.20 13.22
CA HIS A 177 0.00 7.87 13.56
C HIS A 177 0.76 9.08 14.14
N LEU A 178 1.80 8.79 14.90
CA LEU A 178 2.88 9.71 15.25
C LEU A 178 4.04 9.44 14.30
N PHE A 179 4.51 10.49 13.65
CA PHE A 179 5.61 10.42 12.67
C PHE A 179 6.92 10.90 13.27
N ALA A 180 8.04 10.43 12.72
CA ALA A 180 9.38 10.86 13.09
C ALA A 180 10.31 10.80 11.87
N SER A 181 11.26 11.74 11.79
CA SER A 181 12.30 11.79 10.75
C SER A 181 13.52 10.91 11.07
N ASP A 182 13.70 10.59 12.34
CA ASP A 182 14.85 9.82 12.83
C ASP A 182 14.45 8.72 13.82
N LEU A 183 15.38 7.79 14.07
CA LEU A 183 15.17 6.66 14.97
C LEU A 183 14.97 7.09 16.43
N SER A 184 15.59 8.18 16.87
CA SER A 184 15.44 8.70 18.24
C SER A 184 14.02 9.16 18.49
N GLY A 185 13.46 9.96 17.57
CA GLY A 185 12.06 10.38 17.58
C GLY A 185 11.10 9.21 17.53
N HIS A 186 11.36 8.25 16.63
CA HIS A 186 10.56 7.02 16.56
C HIS A 186 10.57 6.25 17.88
N ASN A 187 11.73 6.08 18.51
CA ASN A 187 11.84 5.38 19.79
C ASN A 187 11.13 6.13 20.93
N ARG A 188 11.10 7.47 20.93
CA ARG A 188 10.27 8.24 21.87
C ARG A 188 8.80 7.97 21.67
N ASN A 189 8.31 8.03 20.43
CA ASN A 189 6.92 7.76 20.07
C ASN A 189 6.53 6.32 20.41
N LYS A 190 7.39 5.35 20.10
CA LYS A 190 7.18 3.92 20.43
C LYS A 190 7.06 3.70 21.94
N ARG A 191 7.91 4.32 22.76
CA ARG A 191 7.80 4.24 24.23
C ARG A 191 6.48 4.82 24.74
N ALA A 192 6.04 5.95 24.18
CA ALA A 192 4.76 6.55 24.54
C ALA A 192 3.58 5.59 24.19
N TYR A 193 3.60 4.99 23.01
CA TYR A 193 2.61 4.00 22.60
C TYR A 193 2.61 2.75 23.50
N ILE A 194 3.79 2.21 23.84
CA ILE A 194 3.90 1.03 24.73
C ILE A 194 3.35 1.35 26.12
N ARG A 195 3.69 2.50 26.71
CA ARG A 195 3.12 2.91 28.01
C ARG A 195 1.59 2.98 27.96
N TRP A 196 1.06 3.58 26.89
CA TRP A 196 -0.38 3.71 26.73
C TRP A 196 -1.08 2.34 26.58
N ILE A 197 -0.55 1.42 25.74
CA ILE A 197 -1.17 0.13 25.53
C ILE A 197 -1.12 -0.74 26.81
N ASN A 198 -0.03 -0.66 27.57
CA ASN A 198 0.11 -1.33 28.85
C ASN A 198 -0.89 -0.79 29.89
N SER A 199 -1.16 0.53 29.90
CA SER A 199 -2.19 1.13 30.77
C SER A 199 -3.61 0.67 30.44
N LYS A 200 -3.84 0.08 29.26
CA LYS A 200 -5.11 -0.54 28.84
C LYS A 200 -5.18 -2.05 29.16
N GLY A 201 -4.18 -2.60 29.85
CA GLY A 201 -4.12 -4.03 30.18
C GLY A 201 -3.80 -4.93 28.98
N ILE A 202 -3.34 -4.36 27.87
CA ILE A 202 -2.96 -5.10 26.66
C ILE A 202 -1.44 -5.28 26.69
N TYR A 203 -0.99 -6.39 27.27
CA TYR A 203 0.42 -6.74 27.29
C TYR A 203 0.83 -7.40 25.98
N ARG A 204 1.96 -6.97 25.44
CA ARG A 204 2.59 -7.49 24.21
C ARG A 204 3.79 -8.36 24.53
#